data_fe6b3987d0363ee35623f8e0e4490f69
#
_entry.id   fe6b3987d0363ee35623f8e0e4490f69
#
_cell.length_a   1.000
_cell.length_b   1.000
_cell.length_c   1.000
_cell.angle_alpha   90.00
_cell.angle_beta   90.00
_cell.angle_gamma   90.00
#
_symmetry.space_group_name_H-M   'P 1'
#
loop_
_entity.id
_entity.type
_entity.pdbx_description
1 polymer ?
#
loop_
_entity_poly.entity_id
_entity_poly.type
_entity_poly.pdbx_seq_one_letter_code
_entity_poly.pdbx_strand_id
1 'polypeptide(L)'
;MHTIRKFIDYYAPYKTVFFIDLICAAFISIVDLAYPQILRTMTNTLFTCDSSTILHALPWIAAGLLVMYILQSLCKYYVSYQGHMMGANMERDMRQQLFDHYEKLSFSYYSQNNSGQMMSKLVSDLFDIAEFAHHGPENLFISLVKIIGSFIFLFLINWRLALPLVVLVLCMFIFSFRQNQRMQETFMENRRKIGDVNSSLQDTLAGIRVVQSFANEDIEREKFKKSNHAFLISKRDNYNCMGNFMGWNLFFQGMMYLVTLVFGGWLIAHGLMDAVDLAMYALYISIFISPIQILVELIEMMQKGLAGFRRFLDVMETEPEIVDAPDAKPLVNVKGRVSYEDVSFHYSDDNTSVLSHVSFEIPAGKSIALVGPSGSGKTTICSLLPRFYDVTGGRVTIDGKDVRTLTLKSLRSQIGMVQQDVYLFSGTIRENIAYGKPGATMDAIVEAAKRANIHDFIEELPDGYDTFVGERGARLSGGQKQRISIARVFLKNPPILILDEATSALDNESERWIQQSLEELSKNRTTITIAHRLSTIRNADEIIVITEDGIAERGTHESLLRQNGIYAHYYNM
;
A
#
# COMPACT_ATOMS: atom_id res chain seq x y z
N MET A 1 22.21 -5.79 7.65
CA MET A 1 23.00 -4.56 7.38
C MET A 1 22.55 -3.78 6.14
N HIS A 2 22.27 -4.43 5.00
CA HIS A 2 21.82 -3.79 3.76
C HIS A 2 20.54 -2.93 3.95
N THR A 3 19.49 -3.47 4.56
CA THR A 3 18.21 -2.77 4.84
C THR A 3 18.41 -1.50 5.67
N ILE A 4 19.21 -1.55 6.73
CA ILE A 4 19.45 -0.40 7.61
C ILE A 4 20.22 0.69 6.85
N ARG A 5 21.20 0.33 6.04
CA ARG A 5 21.95 1.30 5.24
C ARG A 5 21.04 2.02 4.25
N LYS A 6 20.21 1.27 3.50
CA LYS A 6 19.23 1.86 2.58
C LYS A 6 18.21 2.74 3.32
N PHE A 7 17.80 2.35 4.54
CA PHE A 7 16.91 3.16 5.36
C PHE A 7 17.55 4.52 5.74
N ILE A 8 18.83 4.51 6.10
CA ILE A 8 19.58 5.73 6.43
C ILE A 8 19.71 6.65 5.21
N ASP A 9 19.84 6.10 4.01
CA ASP A 9 19.94 6.90 2.78
C ASP A 9 18.70 7.78 2.53
N TYR A 10 17.53 7.39 3.03
CA TYR A 10 16.30 8.20 2.95
C TYR A 10 16.32 9.47 3.81
N TYR A 11 17.24 9.55 4.79
CA TYR A 11 17.43 10.81 5.54
C TYR A 11 18.25 11.86 4.78
N ALA A 12 18.94 11.49 3.70
CA ALA A 12 19.84 12.40 3.00
C ALA A 12 19.22 13.76 2.61
N PRO A 13 17.97 13.84 2.09
CA PRO A 13 17.30 15.08 1.81
C PRO A 13 16.93 15.89 3.07
N TYR A 14 16.77 15.21 4.22
CA TYR A 14 16.22 15.76 5.46
C TYR A 14 17.27 15.94 6.57
N LYS A 15 18.55 15.68 6.29
CA LYS A 15 19.64 15.67 7.29
C LYS A 15 19.71 16.92 8.15
N THR A 16 19.44 18.10 7.58
CA THR A 16 19.48 19.37 8.32
C THR A 16 18.36 19.43 9.37
N VAL A 17 17.14 19.09 8.99
CA VAL A 17 15.99 19.03 9.92
C VAL A 17 16.25 18.01 11.01
N PHE A 18 16.75 16.81 10.66
CA PHE A 18 17.09 15.74 11.57
C PHE A 18 18.13 16.14 12.63
N PHE A 19 19.22 16.79 12.22
CA PHE A 19 20.25 17.23 13.17
C PHE A 19 19.77 18.38 14.07
N ILE A 20 19.00 19.33 13.55
CA ILE A 20 18.41 20.39 14.38
C ILE A 20 17.43 19.80 15.39
N ASP A 21 16.65 18.81 14.98
CA ASP A 21 15.72 18.06 15.84
C ASP A 21 16.46 17.41 17.01
N LEU A 22 17.55 16.69 16.75
CA LEU A 22 18.38 16.09 17.79
C LEU A 22 19.03 17.14 18.71
N ILE A 23 19.46 18.29 18.19
CA ILE A 23 20.00 19.39 19.00
C ILE A 23 18.92 19.96 19.92
N CYS A 24 17.71 20.18 19.40
CA CYS A 24 16.57 20.63 20.21
C CYS A 24 16.20 19.59 21.27
N ALA A 25 16.17 18.30 20.93
CA ALA A 25 15.93 17.21 21.85
C ALA A 25 17.02 17.11 22.94
N ALA A 26 18.28 17.32 22.58
CA ALA A 26 19.40 17.42 23.54
C ALA A 26 19.19 18.58 24.51
N PHE A 27 18.86 19.76 24.00
CA PHE A 27 18.62 20.94 24.83
C PHE A 27 17.46 20.71 25.82
N ILE A 28 16.33 20.16 25.36
CA ILE A 28 15.19 19.82 26.23
C ILE A 28 15.65 18.87 27.35
N SER A 29 16.41 17.82 27.00
CA SER A 29 16.87 16.83 27.96
C SER A 29 17.86 17.42 28.98
N ILE A 30 18.76 18.31 28.53
CA ILE A 30 19.71 19.02 29.40
C ILE A 30 18.97 19.95 30.37
N VAL A 31 17.95 20.67 29.93
CA VAL A 31 17.11 21.52 30.80
C VAL A 31 16.42 20.68 31.89
N ASP A 32 15.85 19.54 31.52
CA ASP A 32 15.19 18.65 32.50
C ASP A 32 16.21 18.11 33.53
N LEU A 33 17.42 17.79 33.12
CA LEU A 33 18.48 17.32 34.01
C LEU A 33 19.11 18.46 34.86
N ALA A 34 19.16 19.69 34.34
CA ALA A 34 19.75 20.82 35.05
C ALA A 34 18.84 21.35 36.19
N TYR A 35 17.52 21.24 36.03
CA TYR A 35 16.58 21.78 37.00
C TYR A 35 16.80 21.26 38.44
N PRO A 36 16.93 19.95 38.72
CA PRO A 36 17.24 19.48 40.08
C PRO A 36 18.57 20.03 40.62
N GLN A 37 19.59 20.19 39.77
CA GLN A 37 20.89 20.76 40.21
C GLN A 37 20.78 22.25 40.55
N ILE A 38 20.02 23.02 39.77
CA ILE A 38 19.73 24.42 40.08
C ILE A 38 19.02 24.52 41.45
N LEU A 39 18.00 23.68 41.66
CA LEU A 39 17.26 23.63 42.92
C LEU A 39 18.17 23.25 44.10
N ARG A 40 19.02 22.23 43.92
CA ARG A 40 20.02 21.80 44.92
C ARG A 40 20.97 22.94 45.29
N THR A 41 21.53 23.63 44.29
CA THR A 41 22.47 24.74 44.51
C THR A 41 21.78 25.92 45.21
N MET A 42 20.57 26.24 44.80
CA MET A 42 19.79 27.30 45.46
C MET A 42 19.55 26.97 46.94
N THR A 43 19.14 25.72 47.23
CA THR A 43 18.79 25.30 48.59
C THR A 43 20.04 25.26 49.50
N ASN A 44 21.15 24.70 48.99
CA ASN A 44 22.36 24.47 49.82
C ASN A 44 23.27 25.72 49.94
N THR A 45 23.16 26.67 48.98
CA THR A 45 24.04 27.86 48.99
C THR A 45 23.26 29.15 49.12
N LEU A 46 22.32 29.45 48.20
CA LEU A 46 21.66 30.73 48.17
C LEU A 46 20.73 30.92 49.37
N PHE A 47 19.89 29.93 49.72
CA PHE A 47 18.89 30.01 50.81
C PHE A 47 19.52 29.95 52.20
N THR A 48 20.83 29.69 52.30
CA THR A 48 21.58 29.78 53.55
C THR A 48 22.23 31.15 53.77
N CYS A 49 22.16 32.07 52.79
CA CYS A 49 22.63 33.46 52.85
C CYS A 49 21.62 34.36 53.56
N ASP A 50 22.02 35.64 53.82
CA ASP A 50 21.16 36.68 54.38
C ASP A 50 20.01 37.04 53.41
N SER A 51 18.90 37.54 53.95
CA SER A 51 17.69 37.85 53.20
C SER A 51 17.91 38.84 52.08
N SER A 52 18.85 39.79 52.24
CA SER A 52 19.15 40.79 51.20
C SER A 52 19.80 40.14 49.97
N THR A 53 20.76 39.24 50.17
CA THR A 53 21.40 38.48 49.10
C THR A 53 20.42 37.57 48.35
N ILE A 54 19.54 36.90 49.08
CA ILE A 54 18.48 36.07 48.49
C ILE A 54 17.58 36.95 47.58
N LEU A 55 17.04 38.03 48.13
CA LEU A 55 16.12 38.91 47.38
C LEU A 55 16.75 39.57 46.14
N HIS A 56 18.05 39.86 46.17
CA HIS A 56 18.78 40.37 45.00
C HIS A 56 19.02 39.31 43.93
N ALA A 57 19.25 38.04 44.32
CA ALA A 57 19.50 36.96 43.38
C ALA A 57 18.22 36.43 42.69
N LEU A 58 17.08 36.40 43.40
CA LEU A 58 15.82 35.83 42.90
C LEU A 58 15.35 36.34 41.55
N PRO A 59 15.35 37.69 41.25
CA PRO A 59 14.92 38.20 39.95
C PRO A 59 15.79 37.70 38.79
N TRP A 60 17.13 37.57 39.01
CA TRP A 60 18.05 37.07 37.98
C TRP A 60 17.88 35.60 37.72
N ILE A 61 17.66 34.82 38.77
CA ILE A 61 17.34 33.39 38.63
C ILE A 61 16.00 33.20 37.94
N ALA A 62 14.98 33.95 38.33
CA ALA A 62 13.67 33.95 37.68
C ALA A 62 13.77 34.28 36.18
N ALA A 63 14.54 35.33 35.83
CA ALA A 63 14.77 35.72 34.44
C ALA A 63 15.52 34.61 33.68
N GLY A 64 16.55 33.99 34.27
CA GLY A 64 17.31 32.92 33.66
C GLY A 64 16.46 31.68 33.43
N LEU A 65 15.66 31.27 34.41
CA LEU A 65 14.71 30.14 34.28
C LEU A 65 13.63 30.45 33.24
N LEU A 66 13.10 31.68 33.20
CA LEU A 66 12.11 32.06 32.20
C LEU A 66 12.68 31.93 30.77
N VAL A 67 13.88 32.46 30.54
CA VAL A 67 14.54 32.33 29.24
C VAL A 67 14.78 30.88 28.88
N MET A 68 15.27 30.07 29.84
CA MET A 68 15.49 28.63 29.66
C MET A 68 14.19 27.91 29.24
N TYR A 69 13.05 28.17 29.92
CA TYR A 69 11.78 27.54 29.59
C TYR A 69 11.18 28.07 28.27
N ILE A 70 11.40 29.33 27.91
CA ILE A 70 11.01 29.84 26.58
C ILE A 70 11.78 29.08 25.49
N LEU A 71 13.10 28.94 25.63
CA LEU A 71 13.93 28.23 24.68
C LEU A 71 13.52 26.73 24.60
N GLN A 72 13.27 26.09 25.75
CA GLN A 72 12.79 24.71 25.82
C GLN A 72 11.46 24.55 25.09
N SER A 73 10.52 25.50 25.27
CA SER A 73 9.24 25.49 24.58
C SER A 73 9.39 25.64 23.07
N LEU A 74 10.29 26.53 22.60
CA LEU A 74 10.59 26.69 21.18
C LEU A 74 11.22 25.43 20.59
N CYS A 75 12.16 24.83 21.32
CA CYS A 75 12.75 23.55 20.91
C CYS A 75 11.68 22.43 20.85
N LYS A 76 10.78 22.37 21.86
CA LYS A 76 9.69 21.39 21.85
C LYS A 76 8.72 21.60 20.69
N TYR A 77 8.41 22.87 20.37
CA TYR A 77 7.61 23.20 19.18
C TYR A 77 8.31 22.71 17.91
N TYR A 78 9.62 22.97 17.77
CA TYR A 78 10.39 22.55 16.60
C TYR A 78 10.36 21.02 16.43
N VAL A 79 10.70 20.28 17.48
CA VAL A 79 10.68 18.81 17.51
C VAL A 79 9.28 18.28 17.15
N SER A 80 8.24 18.81 17.79
CA SER A 80 6.88 18.36 17.55
C SER A 80 6.33 18.72 16.16
N TYR A 81 6.78 19.79 15.54
CA TYR A 81 6.32 20.21 14.23
C TYR A 81 7.23 19.71 13.10
N GLN A 82 8.50 20.12 13.12
CA GLN A 82 9.44 19.84 12.03
C GLN A 82 9.86 18.36 11.99
N GLY A 83 9.99 17.72 13.15
CA GLY A 83 10.27 16.31 13.23
C GLY A 83 9.16 15.46 12.60
N HIS A 84 7.88 15.70 12.98
CA HIS A 84 6.75 15.01 12.35
C HIS A 84 6.62 15.33 10.86
N MET A 85 6.86 16.59 10.45
CA MET A 85 6.86 16.97 9.04
C MET A 85 7.97 16.28 8.24
N MET A 86 9.12 16.02 8.86
CA MET A 86 10.19 15.22 8.24
C MET A 86 9.69 13.80 7.95
N GLY A 87 9.08 13.12 8.93
CA GLY A 87 8.48 11.80 8.75
C GLY A 87 7.42 11.78 7.65
N ALA A 88 6.50 12.75 7.66
CA ALA A 88 5.43 12.88 6.66
C ALA A 88 5.97 13.13 5.24
N ASN A 89 7.04 13.93 5.11
CA ASN A 89 7.67 14.16 3.82
C ASN A 89 8.39 12.90 3.30
N MET A 90 9.07 12.15 4.18
CA MET A 90 9.67 10.85 3.82
C MET A 90 8.60 9.88 3.35
N GLU A 91 7.47 9.79 4.07
CA GLU A 91 6.34 8.96 3.71
C GLU A 91 5.77 9.34 2.33
N ARG A 92 5.58 10.64 2.07
CA ARG A 92 5.14 11.15 0.77
C ARG A 92 6.08 10.72 -0.36
N ASP A 93 7.39 10.92 -0.17
CA ASP A 93 8.37 10.66 -1.21
C ASP A 93 8.49 9.15 -1.48
N MET A 94 8.47 8.32 -0.42
CA MET A 94 8.45 6.86 -0.55
C MET A 94 7.16 6.37 -1.22
N ARG A 95 6.01 6.96 -0.88
CA ARG A 95 4.72 6.63 -1.51
C ARG A 95 4.72 6.93 -2.99
N GLN A 96 5.25 8.10 -3.39
CA GLN A 96 5.37 8.47 -4.80
C GLN A 96 6.30 7.50 -5.54
N GLN A 97 7.47 7.19 -4.98
CA GLN A 97 8.42 6.25 -5.60
C GLN A 97 7.80 4.86 -5.77
N LEU A 98 7.09 4.38 -4.75
CA LEU A 98 6.45 3.07 -4.79
C LEU A 98 5.32 3.03 -5.83
N PHE A 99 4.52 4.11 -5.92
CA PHE A 99 3.46 4.23 -6.93
C PHE A 99 4.04 4.28 -8.34
N ASP A 100 5.05 5.12 -8.58
CA ASP A 100 5.75 5.21 -9.86
C ASP A 100 6.40 3.88 -10.27
N HIS A 101 6.84 3.10 -9.31
CA HIS A 101 7.41 1.78 -9.55
C HIS A 101 6.32 0.75 -9.87
N TYR A 102 5.20 0.75 -9.15
CA TYR A 102 4.06 -0.09 -9.49
C TYR A 102 3.59 0.13 -10.93
N GLU A 103 3.50 1.38 -11.41
CA GLU A 103 3.08 1.65 -12.79
C GLU A 103 4.02 1.06 -13.85
N LYS A 104 5.27 0.73 -13.49
CA LYS A 104 6.26 0.11 -14.39
C LYS A 104 6.24 -1.42 -14.34
N LEU A 105 5.70 -2.02 -13.29
CA LEU A 105 5.67 -3.47 -13.14
C LEU A 105 4.79 -4.13 -14.22
N SER A 106 5.20 -5.33 -14.62
CA SER A 106 4.52 -6.12 -15.64
C SER A 106 3.19 -6.70 -15.16
N PHE A 107 2.35 -7.11 -16.09
CA PHE A 107 1.02 -7.66 -15.79
C PHE A 107 1.10 -8.95 -14.96
N SER A 108 2.19 -9.74 -15.12
CA SER A 108 2.47 -10.93 -14.30
C SER A 108 2.52 -10.61 -12.80
N TYR A 109 3.13 -9.50 -12.41
CA TYR A 109 3.17 -9.07 -11.01
C TYR A 109 1.76 -8.85 -10.43
N TYR A 110 0.87 -8.23 -11.19
CA TYR A 110 -0.51 -7.92 -10.76
C TYR A 110 -1.40 -9.16 -10.68
N SER A 111 -1.14 -10.18 -11.51
CA SER A 111 -1.88 -11.45 -11.45
C SER A 111 -1.51 -12.29 -10.22
N GLN A 112 -0.25 -12.17 -9.76
CA GLN A 112 0.28 -12.91 -8.61
C GLN A 112 0.04 -12.20 -7.27
N ASN A 113 -0.18 -10.89 -7.27
CA ASN A 113 -0.29 -10.07 -6.07
C ASN A 113 -1.70 -9.51 -5.88
N ASN A 114 -2.22 -9.61 -4.66
CA ASN A 114 -3.53 -9.07 -4.30
C ASN A 114 -3.45 -7.54 -4.16
N SER A 115 -4.40 -6.83 -4.79
CA SER A 115 -4.51 -5.36 -4.73
C SER A 115 -4.61 -4.83 -3.30
N GLY A 116 -5.27 -5.55 -2.38
CA GLY A 116 -5.36 -5.19 -0.97
C GLY A 116 -4.00 -5.21 -0.27
N GLN A 117 -3.13 -6.16 -0.60
CA GLN A 117 -1.75 -6.20 -0.06
C GLN A 117 -0.91 -5.05 -0.61
N MET A 118 -1.04 -4.72 -1.90
CA MET A 118 -0.36 -3.57 -2.50
C MET A 118 -0.80 -2.25 -1.86
N MET A 119 -2.10 -2.07 -1.61
CA MET A 119 -2.64 -0.91 -0.89
C MET A 119 -2.11 -0.84 0.55
N SER A 120 -2.00 -1.96 1.26
CA SER A 120 -1.43 -2.00 2.61
C SER A 120 0.03 -1.52 2.63
N LYS A 121 0.83 -1.87 1.61
CA LYS A 121 2.22 -1.39 1.47
C LYS A 121 2.28 0.12 1.23
N LEU A 122 1.34 0.69 0.43
CA LEU A 122 1.28 2.13 0.13
C LEU A 122 0.77 2.99 1.30
N VAL A 123 0.04 2.42 2.25
CA VAL A 123 -0.61 3.17 3.32
C VAL A 123 -0.04 2.76 4.68
N SER A 124 -0.28 1.52 5.12
CA SER A 124 0.05 1.10 6.49
C SER A 124 1.55 0.92 6.72
N ASP A 125 2.24 0.27 5.77
CA ASP A 125 3.68 0.04 5.92
C ASP A 125 4.47 1.34 5.87
N LEU A 126 4.11 2.28 4.99
CA LEU A 126 4.78 3.58 4.90
C LEU A 126 4.54 4.43 6.14
N PHE A 127 3.34 4.37 6.73
CA PHE A 127 3.07 5.01 8.00
C PHE A 127 3.97 4.46 9.13
N ASP A 128 4.06 3.13 9.29
CA ASP A 128 4.92 2.51 10.29
C ASP A 128 6.41 2.86 10.08
N ILE A 129 6.84 2.97 8.82
CA ILE A 129 8.20 3.41 8.45
C ILE A 129 8.44 4.86 8.87
N ALA A 130 7.51 5.77 8.58
CA ALA A 130 7.63 7.19 8.88
C ALA A 130 7.63 7.45 10.39
N GLU A 131 6.77 6.77 11.14
CA GLU A 131 6.74 6.81 12.61
C GLU A 131 8.09 6.37 13.20
N PHE A 132 8.63 5.25 12.72
CA PHE A 132 9.96 4.80 13.15
C PHE A 132 11.07 5.76 12.74
N ALA A 133 11.00 6.33 11.54
CA ALA A 133 12.01 7.26 11.03
C ALA A 133 12.10 8.53 11.86
N HIS A 134 10.96 9.03 12.36
CA HIS A 134 10.95 10.23 13.20
C HIS A 134 11.19 9.88 14.68
N HIS A 135 10.33 9.08 15.27
CA HIS A 135 10.36 8.81 16.71
C HIS A 135 11.49 7.87 17.14
N GLY A 136 11.97 7.00 16.24
CA GLY A 136 13.00 6.01 16.57
C GLY A 136 14.30 6.64 17.08
N PRO A 137 14.99 7.41 16.26
CA PRO A 137 16.24 8.05 16.66
C PRO A 137 16.06 9.10 17.76
N GLU A 138 14.98 9.91 17.70
CA GLU A 138 14.66 10.93 18.69
C GLU A 138 14.48 10.32 20.08
N ASN A 139 13.57 9.36 20.23
CA ASN A 139 13.24 8.71 21.50
C ASN A 139 14.44 7.95 22.07
N LEU A 140 15.22 7.28 21.21
CA LEU A 140 16.45 6.62 21.62
C LEU A 140 17.44 7.63 22.21
N PHE A 141 17.66 8.74 21.51
CA PHE A 141 18.58 9.78 21.91
C PHE A 141 18.17 10.45 23.23
N ILE A 142 16.91 10.92 23.32
CA ILE A 142 16.36 11.55 24.53
C ILE A 142 16.43 10.58 25.73
N SER A 143 16.05 9.32 25.54
CA SER A 143 16.05 8.33 26.62
C SER A 143 17.45 8.05 27.13
N LEU A 144 18.42 7.88 26.23
CA LEU A 144 19.81 7.68 26.63
C LEU A 144 20.37 8.89 27.37
N VAL A 145 20.17 10.11 26.88
CA VAL A 145 20.64 11.33 27.54
C VAL A 145 20.03 11.47 28.94
N LYS A 146 18.72 11.28 29.07
CA LYS A 146 18.03 11.42 30.38
C LYS A 146 18.44 10.33 31.37
N ILE A 147 18.53 9.07 30.95
CA ILE A 147 18.91 7.96 31.84
C ILE A 147 20.38 8.13 32.29
N ILE A 148 21.29 8.26 31.32
CA ILE A 148 22.73 8.38 31.62
C ILE A 148 23.01 9.64 32.44
N GLY A 149 22.44 10.78 32.02
CA GLY A 149 22.59 12.07 32.71
C GLY A 149 22.04 12.02 34.15
N SER A 150 20.86 11.40 34.36
CA SER A 150 20.32 11.23 35.72
C SER A 150 21.24 10.41 36.59
N PHE A 151 21.76 9.27 36.11
CA PHE A 151 22.66 8.44 36.87
C PHE A 151 24.02 9.13 37.14
N ILE A 152 24.57 9.90 36.19
CA ILE A 152 25.77 10.69 36.44
C ILE A 152 25.53 11.62 37.66
N PHE A 153 24.45 12.38 37.68
CA PHE A 153 24.14 13.27 38.79
C PHE A 153 23.84 12.51 40.08
N LEU A 154 23.13 11.39 40.06
CA LEU A 154 22.84 10.58 41.25
C LEU A 154 24.16 10.03 41.86
N PHE A 155 25.11 9.58 41.02
CA PHE A 155 26.45 9.13 41.50
C PHE A 155 27.28 10.26 42.09
N LEU A 156 27.20 11.46 41.48
CA LEU A 156 27.91 12.65 41.99
C LEU A 156 27.31 13.16 43.32
N ILE A 157 26.00 12.96 43.52
CA ILE A 157 25.35 13.32 44.80
C ILE A 157 25.74 12.31 45.89
N ASN A 158 25.43 11.01 45.67
CA ASN A 158 25.80 9.98 46.64
C ASN A 158 25.87 8.57 45.97
N TRP A 159 27.05 8.09 45.65
CA TRP A 159 27.21 6.81 44.98
C TRP A 159 26.62 5.60 45.74
N ARG A 160 26.58 5.68 47.10
CA ARG A 160 26.03 4.59 47.92
C ARG A 160 24.54 4.37 47.70
N LEU A 161 23.78 5.45 47.55
CA LEU A 161 22.35 5.39 47.27
C LEU A 161 22.07 5.12 45.74
N ALA A 162 22.98 5.55 44.86
CA ALA A 162 22.84 5.32 43.43
C ALA A 162 22.95 3.83 43.05
N LEU A 163 23.83 3.06 43.68
CA LEU A 163 24.06 1.63 43.38
C LEU A 163 22.79 0.76 43.49
N PRO A 164 22.01 0.75 44.60
CA PRO A 164 20.79 -0.03 44.68
C PRO A 164 19.74 0.41 43.67
N LEU A 165 19.70 1.71 43.29
CA LEU A 165 18.80 2.17 42.23
C LEU A 165 19.17 1.63 40.85
N VAL A 166 20.49 1.55 40.51
CA VAL A 166 20.94 0.90 39.28
C VAL A 166 20.45 -0.54 39.22
N VAL A 167 20.58 -1.30 40.31
CA VAL A 167 20.12 -2.69 40.36
C VAL A 167 18.62 -2.78 40.13
N LEU A 168 17.82 -1.91 40.77
CA LEU A 168 16.37 -1.87 40.58
C LEU A 168 15.98 -1.50 39.14
N VAL A 169 16.67 -0.55 38.52
CA VAL A 169 16.43 -0.16 37.12
C VAL A 169 16.78 -1.29 36.16
N LEU A 170 17.87 -2.00 36.40
CA LEU A 170 18.23 -3.18 35.59
C LEU A 170 17.18 -4.30 35.74
N CYS A 171 16.73 -4.57 36.96
CA CYS A 171 15.63 -5.52 37.21
C CYS A 171 14.33 -5.09 36.50
N MET A 172 13.96 -3.82 36.62
CA MET A 172 12.81 -3.25 35.92
C MET A 172 12.94 -3.39 34.40
N PHE A 173 14.08 -3.04 33.84
CA PHE A 173 14.34 -3.14 32.40
C PHE A 173 14.24 -4.59 31.89
N ILE A 174 14.90 -5.54 32.58
CA ILE A 174 14.85 -6.97 32.21
C ILE A 174 13.43 -7.50 32.30
N PHE A 175 12.69 -7.14 33.36
CA PHE A 175 11.30 -7.54 33.51
C PHE A 175 10.42 -6.95 32.40
N SER A 176 10.52 -5.63 32.20
CA SER A 176 9.73 -4.91 31.18
C SER A 176 10.01 -5.44 29.77
N PHE A 177 11.27 -5.74 29.45
CA PHE A 177 11.65 -6.31 28.16
C PHE A 177 10.99 -7.68 27.93
N ARG A 178 11.09 -8.59 28.92
CA ARG A 178 10.46 -9.93 28.82
C ARG A 178 8.94 -9.85 28.75
N GLN A 179 8.35 -8.97 29.55
CA GLN A 179 6.90 -8.80 29.55
C GLN A 179 6.39 -8.18 28.26
N ASN A 180 7.14 -7.26 27.65
CA ASN A 180 6.80 -6.68 26.36
C ASN A 180 6.82 -7.74 25.24
N GLN A 181 7.81 -8.64 25.21
CA GLN A 181 7.82 -9.75 24.26
C GLN A 181 6.55 -10.60 24.39
N ARG A 182 6.16 -10.95 25.61
CA ARG A 182 4.95 -11.73 25.88
C ARG A 182 3.67 -10.97 25.49
N MET A 183 3.65 -9.68 25.71
CA MET A 183 2.54 -8.81 25.29
C MET A 183 2.42 -8.76 23.76
N GLN A 184 3.52 -8.72 23.04
CA GLN A 184 3.50 -8.80 21.57
C GLN A 184 2.92 -10.12 21.05
N GLU A 185 3.27 -11.26 21.66
CA GLU A 185 2.70 -12.56 21.29
C GLU A 185 1.18 -12.58 21.47
N THR A 186 0.69 -12.12 22.63
CA THR A 186 -0.75 -12.05 22.88
C THR A 186 -1.46 -11.04 21.98
N PHE A 187 -0.81 -9.95 21.63
CA PHE A 187 -1.33 -8.94 20.70
C PHE A 187 -1.46 -9.48 19.27
N MET A 188 -0.47 -10.26 18.82
CA MET A 188 -0.53 -10.91 17.50
C MET A 188 -1.64 -11.97 17.44
N GLU A 189 -1.81 -12.77 18.50
CA GLU A 189 -2.93 -13.72 18.57
C GLU A 189 -4.29 -12.99 18.59
N ASN A 190 -4.40 -11.88 19.30
CA ASN A 190 -5.59 -11.03 19.27
C ASN A 190 -5.89 -10.49 17.87
N ARG A 191 -4.87 -10.03 17.12
CA ARG A 191 -5.01 -9.61 15.72
C ARG A 191 -5.47 -10.76 14.82
N ARG A 192 -4.97 -11.97 15.04
CA ARG A 192 -5.40 -13.15 14.30
C ARG A 192 -6.87 -13.44 14.55
N LYS A 193 -7.30 -13.42 15.83
CA LYS A 193 -8.69 -13.69 16.23
C LYS A 193 -9.68 -12.66 15.70
N ILE A 194 -9.33 -11.37 15.68
CA ILE A 194 -10.18 -10.35 15.03
C ILE A 194 -10.23 -10.53 13.50
N GLY A 195 -9.14 -11.03 12.91
CA GLY A 195 -9.14 -11.44 11.50
C GLY A 195 -10.14 -12.56 11.21
N ASP A 196 -10.19 -13.60 12.06
CA ASP A 196 -11.17 -14.69 11.97
C ASP A 196 -12.62 -14.17 12.07
N VAL A 197 -12.87 -13.22 12.98
CA VAL A 197 -14.19 -12.56 13.12
C VAL A 197 -14.54 -11.77 11.85
N ASN A 198 -13.61 -10.97 11.32
CA ASN A 198 -13.84 -10.17 10.11
C ASN A 198 -14.13 -11.06 8.89
N SER A 199 -13.37 -12.16 8.71
CA SER A 199 -13.62 -13.11 7.63
C SER A 199 -15.00 -13.73 7.73
N SER A 200 -15.39 -14.19 8.93
CA SER A 200 -16.74 -14.74 9.17
C SER A 200 -17.85 -13.73 8.88
N LEU A 201 -17.66 -12.47 9.27
CA LEU A 201 -18.60 -11.38 8.97
C LEU A 201 -18.69 -11.09 7.48
N GLN A 202 -17.55 -11.01 6.80
CA GLN A 202 -17.49 -10.74 5.37
C GLN A 202 -18.22 -11.82 4.59
N ASP A 203 -17.98 -13.10 4.90
CA ASP A 203 -18.64 -14.23 4.24
C ASP A 203 -20.16 -14.21 4.45
N THR A 204 -20.61 -14.02 5.70
CA THR A 204 -22.03 -13.97 6.04
C THR A 204 -22.74 -12.79 5.38
N LEU A 205 -22.13 -11.58 5.42
CA LEU A 205 -22.73 -10.37 4.86
C LEU A 205 -22.72 -10.38 3.33
N ALA A 206 -21.65 -10.88 2.70
CA ALA A 206 -21.59 -11.04 1.26
C ALA A 206 -22.64 -12.07 0.77
N GLY A 207 -22.82 -13.15 1.54
CA GLY A 207 -23.77 -14.23 1.28
C GLY A 207 -25.16 -14.02 1.92
N ILE A 208 -25.52 -12.83 2.42
CA ILE A 208 -26.72 -12.61 3.23
C ILE A 208 -28.01 -13.05 2.53
N ARG A 209 -28.10 -12.87 1.22
CA ARG A 209 -29.26 -13.35 0.43
C ARG A 209 -29.39 -14.87 0.47
N VAL A 210 -28.26 -15.59 0.46
CA VAL A 210 -28.25 -17.06 0.56
C VAL A 210 -28.68 -17.46 1.97
N VAL A 211 -28.10 -16.86 3.01
CA VAL A 211 -28.47 -17.12 4.42
C VAL A 211 -29.98 -16.96 4.61
N GLN A 212 -30.55 -15.84 4.16
CA GLN A 212 -31.99 -15.56 4.29
C GLN A 212 -32.86 -16.47 3.41
N SER A 213 -32.41 -16.81 2.19
CA SER A 213 -33.18 -17.69 1.30
C SER A 213 -33.32 -19.13 1.81
N PHE A 214 -32.33 -19.56 2.64
CA PHE A 214 -32.36 -20.88 3.28
C PHE A 214 -32.81 -20.84 4.76
N ALA A 215 -33.18 -19.67 5.29
CA ALA A 215 -33.56 -19.43 6.69
C ALA A 215 -32.51 -20.00 7.70
N ASN A 216 -31.22 -19.80 7.39
CA ASN A 216 -30.10 -20.33 8.17
C ASN A 216 -29.43 -19.29 9.07
N GLU A 217 -30.14 -18.24 9.47
CA GLU A 217 -29.62 -17.14 10.32
C GLU A 217 -29.09 -17.65 11.66
N ASP A 218 -29.71 -18.69 12.24
CA ASP A 218 -29.28 -19.25 13.52
C ASP A 218 -27.95 -19.98 13.41
N ILE A 219 -27.66 -20.62 12.28
CA ILE A 219 -26.38 -21.26 12.02
C ILE A 219 -25.27 -20.20 11.96
N GLU A 220 -25.50 -19.12 11.22
CA GLU A 220 -24.52 -18.03 11.11
C GLU A 220 -24.33 -17.28 12.44
N ARG A 221 -25.40 -17.10 13.24
CA ARG A 221 -25.29 -16.55 14.61
C ARG A 221 -24.40 -17.40 15.52
N GLU A 222 -24.54 -18.71 15.49
CA GLU A 222 -23.69 -19.58 16.31
C GLU A 222 -22.22 -19.60 15.83
N LYS A 223 -21.96 -19.56 14.53
CA LYS A 223 -20.60 -19.39 13.98
C LYS A 223 -19.98 -18.08 14.47
N PHE A 224 -20.70 -16.96 14.31
CA PHE A 224 -20.24 -15.65 14.76
C PHE A 224 -19.99 -15.61 16.26
N LYS A 225 -20.92 -16.11 17.07
CA LYS A 225 -20.79 -16.19 18.53
C LYS A 225 -19.54 -16.94 18.97
N LYS A 226 -19.21 -18.05 18.31
CA LYS A 226 -17.99 -18.84 18.57
C LYS A 226 -16.72 -18.03 18.27
N SER A 227 -16.64 -17.40 17.09
CA SER A 227 -15.49 -16.58 16.69
C SER A 227 -15.33 -15.36 17.61
N ASN A 228 -16.43 -14.67 17.92
CA ASN A 228 -16.46 -13.51 18.82
C ASN A 228 -16.06 -13.87 20.27
N HIS A 229 -16.46 -15.05 20.75
CA HIS A 229 -16.04 -15.55 22.06
C HIS A 229 -14.54 -15.87 22.08
N ALA A 230 -14.01 -16.50 21.04
CA ALA A 230 -12.57 -16.77 20.91
C ALA A 230 -11.75 -15.46 20.89
N PHE A 231 -12.24 -14.44 20.20
CA PHE A 231 -11.64 -13.10 20.22
C PHE A 231 -11.68 -12.47 21.64
N LEU A 232 -12.80 -12.59 22.36
CA LEU A 232 -12.90 -12.09 23.73
C LEU A 232 -11.87 -12.74 24.67
N ILE A 233 -11.63 -14.06 24.53
CA ILE A 233 -10.62 -14.77 25.33
C ILE A 233 -9.23 -14.22 25.01
N SER A 234 -8.87 -14.09 23.73
CA SER A 234 -7.57 -13.55 23.33
C SER A 234 -7.37 -12.10 23.82
N LYS A 235 -8.43 -11.31 23.80
CA LYS A 235 -8.42 -9.93 24.33
C LYS A 235 -8.21 -9.89 25.85
N ARG A 236 -8.84 -10.80 26.59
CA ARG A 236 -8.65 -10.96 28.04
C ARG A 236 -7.18 -11.28 28.35
N ASP A 237 -6.57 -12.21 27.59
CA ASP A 237 -5.18 -12.60 27.82
C ASP A 237 -4.22 -11.46 27.51
N ASN A 238 -4.49 -10.68 26.46
CA ASN A 238 -3.74 -9.47 26.15
C ASN A 238 -3.85 -8.41 27.25
N TYR A 239 -5.07 -8.13 27.73
CA TYR A 239 -5.26 -7.17 28.82
C TYR A 239 -4.64 -7.65 30.15
N ASN A 240 -4.61 -8.95 30.42
CA ASN A 240 -3.90 -9.50 31.57
C ASN A 240 -2.39 -9.26 31.46
N CYS A 241 -1.78 -9.47 30.29
CA CYS A 241 -0.38 -9.14 30.04
C CYS A 241 -0.10 -7.64 30.21
N MET A 242 -0.97 -6.78 29.67
CA MET A 242 -0.86 -5.33 29.82
C MET A 242 -0.99 -4.88 31.27
N GLY A 243 -1.96 -5.44 32.01
CA GLY A 243 -2.14 -5.16 33.44
C GLY A 243 -0.92 -5.56 34.28
N ASN A 244 -0.35 -6.74 34.01
CA ASN A 244 0.89 -7.19 34.64
C ASN A 244 2.08 -6.25 34.32
N PHE A 245 2.24 -5.86 33.05
CA PHE A 245 3.29 -4.92 32.64
C PHE A 245 3.17 -3.59 33.39
N MET A 246 2.00 -2.98 33.40
CA MET A 246 1.78 -1.70 34.09
C MET A 246 1.91 -1.81 35.61
N GLY A 247 1.33 -2.86 36.23
CA GLY A 247 1.35 -3.07 37.66
C GLY A 247 2.77 -3.29 38.20
N TRP A 248 3.57 -4.12 37.53
CA TRP A 248 4.95 -4.36 37.95
C TRP A 248 5.86 -3.15 37.70
N ASN A 249 5.67 -2.40 36.61
CA ASN A 249 6.42 -1.16 36.41
C ASN A 249 6.13 -0.14 37.53
N LEU A 250 4.87 0.00 37.93
CA LEU A 250 4.48 0.85 39.07
C LEU A 250 5.10 0.34 40.39
N PHE A 251 5.14 -0.99 40.60
CA PHE A 251 5.80 -1.59 41.75
C PHE A 251 7.32 -1.28 41.80
N PHE A 252 8.05 -1.44 40.68
CA PHE A 252 9.46 -1.10 40.64
C PHE A 252 9.70 0.39 40.90
N GLN A 253 8.86 1.26 40.37
CA GLN A 253 8.89 2.69 40.67
C GLN A 253 8.70 2.97 42.16
N GLY A 254 7.70 2.34 42.77
CA GLY A 254 7.47 2.45 44.21
C GLY A 254 8.64 1.95 45.03
N MET A 255 9.27 0.83 44.64
CA MET A 255 10.48 0.32 45.27
C MET A 255 11.67 1.27 45.19
N MET A 256 11.84 1.99 44.07
CA MET A 256 12.89 3.02 43.93
C MET A 256 12.66 4.15 44.95
N TYR A 257 11.43 4.64 45.07
CA TYR A 257 11.09 5.66 46.09
C TYR A 257 11.27 5.13 47.51
N LEU A 258 10.86 3.88 47.78
CA LEU A 258 11.02 3.25 49.10
C LEU A 258 12.50 3.15 49.49
N VAL A 259 13.33 2.62 48.56
CA VAL A 259 14.80 2.53 48.79
C VAL A 259 15.40 3.90 49.02
N THR A 260 14.98 4.90 48.22
CA THR A 260 15.44 6.28 48.38
C THR A 260 15.10 6.83 49.75
N LEU A 261 13.85 6.66 50.23
CA LEU A 261 13.43 7.18 51.53
C LEU A 261 14.10 6.42 52.68
N VAL A 262 14.07 5.10 52.68
CA VAL A 262 14.55 4.29 53.80
C VAL A 262 16.08 4.27 53.87
N PHE A 263 16.77 3.92 52.79
CA PHE A 263 18.22 3.87 52.76
C PHE A 263 18.84 5.27 52.75
N GLY A 264 18.23 6.24 52.03
CA GLY A 264 18.60 7.64 52.07
C GLY A 264 18.44 8.26 53.47
N GLY A 265 17.35 7.98 54.17
CA GLY A 265 17.12 8.37 55.55
C GLY A 265 18.16 7.76 56.50
N TRP A 266 18.55 6.48 56.29
CA TRP A 266 19.65 5.85 57.04
C TRP A 266 20.98 6.56 56.78
N LEU A 267 21.28 6.94 55.52
CA LEU A 267 22.49 7.69 55.16
C LEU A 267 22.53 9.07 55.84
N ILE A 268 21.37 9.76 55.91
CA ILE A 268 21.22 11.06 56.56
C ILE A 268 21.49 10.91 58.08
N ALA A 269 20.92 9.88 58.74
CA ALA A 269 21.11 9.63 60.14
C ALA A 269 22.60 9.36 60.51
N HIS A 270 23.38 8.86 59.57
CA HIS A 270 24.83 8.66 59.75
C HIS A 270 25.68 9.84 59.24
N GLY A 271 25.08 10.96 58.86
CA GLY A 271 25.82 12.13 58.36
C GLY A 271 26.52 11.94 57.01
N LEU A 272 26.05 10.96 56.18
CA LEU A 272 26.62 10.60 54.91
C LEU A 272 25.88 11.22 53.71
N MET A 273 24.77 11.94 53.98
CA MET A 273 23.92 12.54 52.94
C MET A 273 23.11 13.68 53.57
N ASP A 274 22.82 14.71 52.79
CA ASP A 274 21.94 15.83 53.21
C ASP A 274 20.46 15.57 52.87
N ALA A 275 19.54 16.16 53.65
CA ALA A 275 18.10 16.00 53.41
C ALA A 275 17.67 16.54 52.05
N VAL A 276 18.32 17.60 51.54
CA VAL A 276 18.09 18.16 50.20
C VAL A 276 18.41 17.16 49.10
N ASP A 277 19.47 16.40 49.29
CA ASP A 277 19.88 15.37 48.34
C ASP A 277 18.82 14.27 48.16
N LEU A 278 18.04 13.96 49.18
CA LEU A 278 16.93 13.02 49.12
C LEU A 278 15.85 13.48 48.16
N ALA A 279 15.51 14.79 48.19
CA ALA A 279 14.56 15.38 47.24
C ALA A 279 15.10 15.35 45.79
N MET A 280 16.40 15.57 45.61
CA MET A 280 17.04 15.46 44.28
C MET A 280 16.94 14.05 43.72
N TYR A 281 17.13 13.02 44.55
CA TYR A 281 16.93 11.63 44.14
C TYR A 281 15.51 11.37 43.64
N ALA A 282 14.49 11.86 44.35
CA ALA A 282 13.09 11.73 43.94
C ALA A 282 12.81 12.41 42.59
N LEU A 283 13.39 13.61 42.34
CA LEU A 283 13.27 14.32 41.06
C LEU A 283 13.95 13.54 39.94
N TYR A 284 15.20 13.06 40.12
CA TYR A 284 15.86 12.29 39.08
C TYR A 284 15.17 10.98 38.76
N ILE A 285 14.61 10.27 39.77
CA ILE A 285 13.79 9.08 39.56
C ILE A 285 12.63 9.41 38.61
N SER A 286 11.94 10.53 38.81
CA SER A 286 10.82 10.93 37.92
C SER A 286 11.27 11.25 36.49
N ILE A 287 12.51 11.74 36.30
CA ILE A 287 13.05 12.09 35.00
C ILE A 287 13.42 10.85 34.17
N PHE A 288 14.00 9.79 34.78
CA PHE A 288 14.48 8.63 34.01
C PHE A 288 13.46 7.48 33.90
N ILE A 289 12.37 7.45 34.64
CA ILE A 289 11.40 6.35 34.58
C ILE A 289 10.69 6.30 33.23
N SER A 290 10.13 7.43 32.76
CA SER A 290 9.44 7.49 31.48
C SER A 290 10.34 7.09 30.31
N PRO A 291 11.58 7.57 30.18
CA PRO A 291 12.55 7.08 29.20
C PRO A 291 12.76 5.57 29.16
N ILE A 292 12.74 4.89 30.31
CA ILE A 292 12.89 3.41 30.32
C ILE A 292 11.68 2.75 29.64
N GLN A 293 10.48 3.24 29.87
CA GLN A 293 9.26 2.73 29.23
C GLN A 293 9.29 2.99 27.72
N ILE A 294 9.68 4.20 27.31
CA ILE A 294 9.83 4.59 25.90
C ILE A 294 10.82 3.67 25.17
N LEU A 295 11.95 3.31 25.80
CA LEU A 295 12.94 2.38 25.20
C LEU A 295 12.35 0.98 24.95
N VAL A 296 11.45 0.51 25.81
CA VAL A 296 10.77 -0.77 25.63
C VAL A 296 9.77 -0.70 24.46
N GLU A 297 9.01 0.39 24.34
CA GLU A 297 8.05 0.62 23.24
C GLU A 297 8.77 0.82 21.90
N LEU A 298 9.95 1.45 21.93
CA LEU A 298 10.78 1.67 20.74
C LEU A 298 11.14 0.37 20.01
N ILE A 299 11.32 -0.73 20.74
CA ILE A 299 11.62 -2.03 20.14
C ILE A 299 10.51 -2.50 19.20
N GLU A 300 9.26 -2.33 19.62
CA GLU A 300 8.10 -2.67 18.78
C GLU A 300 8.02 -1.78 17.54
N MET A 301 8.16 -0.47 17.73
CA MET A 301 8.16 0.50 16.63
C MET A 301 9.26 0.20 15.62
N MET A 302 10.47 -0.12 16.07
CA MET A 302 11.61 -0.52 15.23
C MET A 302 11.30 -1.80 14.45
N GLN A 303 10.69 -2.81 15.08
CA GLN A 303 10.34 -4.06 14.40
C GLN A 303 9.29 -3.82 13.30
N LYS A 304 8.24 -3.04 13.57
CA LYS A 304 7.21 -2.68 12.59
C LYS A 304 7.79 -1.86 11.43
N GLY A 305 8.50 -0.79 11.75
CA GLY A 305 9.11 0.09 10.75
C GLY A 305 10.12 -0.65 9.85
N LEU A 306 11.01 -1.45 10.43
CA LEU A 306 11.99 -2.23 9.63
C LEU A 306 11.32 -3.36 8.83
N ALA A 307 10.26 -3.99 9.34
CA ALA A 307 9.51 -4.99 8.59
C ALA A 307 8.75 -4.36 7.42
N GLY A 308 8.10 -3.21 7.64
CA GLY A 308 7.49 -2.41 6.58
C GLY A 308 8.50 -1.98 5.53
N PHE A 309 9.67 -1.50 5.95
CA PHE A 309 10.73 -1.08 5.03
C PHE A 309 11.30 -2.25 4.21
N ARG A 310 11.40 -3.47 4.76
CA ARG A 310 11.77 -4.66 3.98
C ARG A 310 10.74 -4.93 2.89
N ARG A 311 9.44 -4.94 3.22
CA ARG A 311 8.36 -5.14 2.22
C ARG A 311 8.34 -4.04 1.15
N PHE A 312 8.67 -2.82 1.52
CA PHE A 312 8.87 -1.71 0.58
C PHE A 312 10.03 -2.00 -0.36
N LEU A 313 11.20 -2.40 0.16
CA LEU A 313 12.37 -2.75 -0.64
C LEU A 313 12.11 -3.95 -1.54
N ASP A 314 11.41 -4.98 -1.07
CA ASP A 314 11.07 -6.16 -1.86
C ASP A 314 10.31 -5.77 -3.14
N VAL A 315 9.42 -4.77 -3.05
CA VAL A 315 8.74 -4.24 -4.25
C VAL A 315 9.68 -3.41 -5.10
N MET A 316 10.42 -2.48 -4.50
CA MET A 316 11.33 -1.57 -5.24
C MET A 316 12.47 -2.30 -5.96
N GLU A 317 12.86 -3.47 -5.48
CA GLU A 317 13.89 -4.34 -6.06
C GLU A 317 13.33 -5.32 -7.09
N THR A 318 11.99 -5.42 -7.22
CA THR A 318 11.35 -6.22 -8.27
C THR A 318 11.56 -5.56 -9.62
N GLU A 319 12.34 -6.18 -10.49
CA GLU A 319 12.57 -5.66 -11.83
C GLU A 319 11.35 -5.87 -12.72
N PRO A 320 10.89 -4.84 -13.46
CA PRO A 320 9.83 -5.00 -14.45
C PRO A 320 10.29 -5.96 -15.57
N GLU A 321 9.54 -7.05 -15.79
CA GLU A 321 9.85 -8.03 -16.85
C GLU A 321 9.73 -7.41 -18.26
N ILE A 322 8.82 -6.45 -18.43
CA ILE A 322 8.51 -5.81 -19.71
C ILE A 322 8.95 -4.36 -19.68
N VAL A 323 10.05 -4.08 -20.35
CA VAL A 323 10.63 -2.73 -20.48
C VAL A 323 10.92 -2.40 -21.94
N ASP A 324 11.03 -1.12 -22.25
CA ASP A 324 11.49 -0.68 -23.55
C ASP A 324 12.97 -1.10 -23.74
N ALA A 325 13.29 -1.71 -24.89
CA ALA A 325 14.66 -1.99 -25.24
C ALA A 325 15.46 -0.67 -25.37
N PRO A 326 16.77 -0.65 -25.09
CA PRO A 326 17.58 0.59 -25.18
C PRO A 326 17.53 1.27 -26.55
N ASP A 327 17.29 0.50 -27.60
CA ASP A 327 17.19 0.93 -29.02
C ASP A 327 15.74 0.92 -29.53
N ALA A 328 14.75 0.80 -28.63
CA ALA A 328 13.34 0.77 -29.00
C ALA A 328 12.91 2.02 -29.77
N LYS A 329 12.19 1.81 -30.88
CA LYS A 329 11.74 2.88 -31.75
C LYS A 329 10.23 3.12 -31.61
N PRO A 330 9.76 4.35 -31.79
CA PRO A 330 8.32 4.61 -31.79
C PRO A 330 7.66 3.96 -33.04
N LEU A 331 6.49 3.39 -32.82
CA LEU A 331 5.63 2.86 -33.88
C LEU A 331 4.79 4.00 -34.46
N VAL A 332 5.10 4.37 -35.71
CA VAL A 332 4.43 5.48 -36.42
C VAL A 332 3.91 5.02 -37.80
N ASN A 333 2.87 5.69 -38.30
CA ASN A 333 2.25 5.43 -39.60
C ASN A 333 1.78 3.97 -39.77
N VAL A 334 1.05 3.48 -38.81
CA VAL A 334 0.62 2.08 -38.70
C VAL A 334 -0.45 1.77 -39.74
N LYS A 335 -0.16 0.79 -40.61
CA LYS A 335 -1.15 0.20 -41.54
C LYS A 335 -2.02 -0.85 -40.81
N GLY A 336 -1.42 -1.53 -39.84
CA GLY A 336 -2.08 -2.49 -38.97
C GLY A 336 -2.00 -3.95 -39.43
N ARG A 337 -1.04 -4.33 -40.27
CA ARG A 337 -0.75 -5.75 -40.54
C ARG A 337 -0.16 -6.38 -39.29
N VAL A 338 -0.78 -7.45 -38.80
CA VAL A 338 -0.33 -8.18 -37.58
C VAL A 338 0.10 -9.58 -37.99
N SER A 339 1.26 -10.04 -37.49
CA SER A 339 1.73 -11.40 -37.73
C SER A 339 2.25 -12.05 -36.47
N TYR A 340 1.84 -13.30 -36.25
CA TYR A 340 2.39 -14.21 -35.25
C TYR A 340 3.24 -15.23 -36.01
N GLU A 341 4.53 -15.33 -35.65
CA GLU A 341 5.50 -16.14 -36.35
C GLU A 341 6.12 -17.13 -35.38
N ASP A 342 5.72 -18.40 -35.50
CA ASP A 342 6.18 -19.51 -34.65
C ASP A 342 6.08 -19.25 -33.14
N VAL A 343 4.98 -18.63 -32.72
CA VAL A 343 4.80 -18.13 -31.35
C VAL A 343 4.54 -19.29 -30.38
N SER A 344 5.40 -19.36 -29.36
CA SER A 344 5.22 -20.24 -28.21
C SER A 344 5.18 -19.39 -26.92
N PHE A 345 4.35 -19.81 -25.96
CA PHE A 345 4.20 -19.07 -24.71
C PHE A 345 3.77 -19.98 -23.55
N HIS A 346 4.34 -19.74 -22.36
CA HIS A 346 3.89 -20.25 -21.08
C HIS A 346 3.91 -19.13 -20.03
N TYR A 347 3.03 -19.20 -19.03
CA TYR A 347 3.08 -18.29 -17.89
C TYR A 347 4.22 -18.68 -16.94
N SER A 348 4.80 -17.70 -16.25
CA SER A 348 5.93 -17.91 -15.33
C SER A 348 5.61 -18.85 -14.16
N ASP A 349 4.33 -18.96 -13.78
CA ASP A 349 3.87 -19.74 -12.64
C ASP A 349 3.60 -21.22 -12.98
N ASP A 350 3.45 -21.53 -14.27
CA ASP A 350 3.14 -22.86 -14.75
C ASP A 350 3.99 -23.15 -15.99
N ASN A 351 4.81 -24.21 -15.93
CA ASN A 351 5.59 -24.66 -17.09
C ASN A 351 4.72 -25.30 -18.19
N THR A 352 3.38 -25.31 -18.02
CA THR A 352 2.45 -25.83 -19.02
C THR A 352 2.41 -24.89 -20.22
N SER A 353 2.73 -25.40 -21.40
CA SER A 353 2.65 -24.61 -22.64
C SER A 353 1.21 -24.20 -22.93
N VAL A 354 0.96 -22.90 -23.03
CA VAL A 354 -0.35 -22.35 -23.40
C VAL A 354 -0.48 -22.16 -24.91
N LEU A 355 0.63 -21.80 -25.56
CA LEU A 355 0.71 -21.68 -27.01
C LEU A 355 1.96 -22.42 -27.50
N SER A 356 1.79 -23.24 -28.53
CA SER A 356 2.86 -24.02 -29.14
C SER A 356 2.88 -23.78 -30.65
N HIS A 357 3.97 -23.16 -31.13
CA HIS A 357 4.26 -22.94 -32.56
C HIS A 357 3.11 -22.31 -33.37
N VAL A 358 2.41 -21.31 -32.79
CA VAL A 358 1.26 -20.65 -33.42
C VAL A 358 1.74 -19.66 -34.47
N SER A 359 1.29 -19.84 -35.74
CA SER A 359 1.65 -18.95 -36.86
C SER A 359 0.41 -18.54 -37.66
N PHE A 360 0.14 -17.24 -37.73
CA PHE A 360 -0.90 -16.66 -38.58
C PHE A 360 -0.62 -15.18 -38.86
N GLU A 361 -1.26 -14.69 -39.91
CA GLU A 361 -1.15 -13.29 -40.32
C GLU A 361 -2.55 -12.67 -40.51
N ILE A 362 -2.69 -11.42 -40.11
CA ILE A 362 -3.89 -10.62 -40.30
C ILE A 362 -3.52 -9.45 -41.21
N PRO A 363 -3.99 -9.41 -42.46
CA PRO A 363 -3.77 -8.27 -43.34
C PRO A 363 -4.36 -6.98 -42.74
N ALA A 364 -3.76 -5.83 -43.09
CA ALA A 364 -4.25 -4.53 -42.65
C ALA A 364 -5.73 -4.32 -42.99
N GLY A 365 -6.53 -3.88 -42.02
CA GLY A 365 -7.96 -3.61 -42.19
C GLY A 365 -8.86 -4.86 -42.27
N LYS A 366 -8.32 -6.07 -41.99
CA LYS A 366 -9.07 -7.31 -41.96
C LYS A 366 -9.41 -7.74 -40.56
N SER A 367 -10.50 -8.53 -40.43
CA SER A 367 -11.00 -9.05 -39.16
C SER A 367 -10.78 -10.57 -39.06
N ILE A 368 -10.30 -11.03 -37.90
CA ILE A 368 -10.27 -12.44 -37.55
C ILE A 368 -11.11 -12.72 -36.31
N ALA A 369 -11.70 -13.92 -36.26
CA ALA A 369 -12.37 -14.45 -35.08
C ALA A 369 -11.55 -15.64 -34.53
N LEU A 370 -11.19 -15.57 -33.25
CA LEU A 370 -10.56 -16.67 -32.51
C LEU A 370 -11.65 -17.49 -31.82
N VAL A 371 -11.73 -18.79 -32.15
CA VAL A 371 -12.71 -19.75 -31.64
C VAL A 371 -11.98 -20.93 -31.00
N GLY A 372 -12.56 -21.54 -29.99
CA GLY A 372 -12.00 -22.73 -29.33
C GLY A 372 -12.48 -22.87 -27.88
N PRO A 373 -12.15 -23.98 -27.20
CA PRO A 373 -12.56 -24.23 -25.84
C PRO A 373 -11.96 -23.21 -24.85
N SER A 374 -12.53 -23.15 -23.65
CA SER A 374 -11.94 -22.35 -22.57
C SER A 374 -10.52 -22.88 -22.27
N GLY A 375 -9.57 -21.98 -22.04
CA GLY A 375 -8.18 -22.37 -21.78
C GLY A 375 -7.31 -22.61 -23.02
N SER A 376 -7.84 -22.57 -24.25
CA SER A 376 -7.05 -22.79 -25.48
C SER A 376 -6.06 -21.68 -25.87
N GLY A 377 -5.88 -20.64 -25.06
CA GLY A 377 -4.90 -19.58 -25.30
C GLY A 377 -5.39 -18.36 -26.10
N LYS A 378 -6.70 -18.23 -26.38
CA LYS A 378 -7.27 -17.08 -27.13
C LYS A 378 -6.95 -15.72 -26.49
N THR A 379 -7.22 -15.59 -25.20
CA THR A 379 -6.93 -14.36 -24.41
C THR A 379 -5.42 -14.12 -24.32
N THR A 380 -4.62 -15.18 -24.28
CA THR A 380 -3.17 -15.10 -24.28
C THR A 380 -2.66 -14.50 -25.61
N ILE A 381 -3.15 -14.97 -26.76
CA ILE A 381 -2.82 -14.38 -28.08
C ILE A 381 -3.11 -12.87 -28.08
N CYS A 382 -4.30 -12.48 -27.61
CA CYS A 382 -4.69 -11.07 -27.50
C CYS A 382 -3.79 -10.26 -26.55
N SER A 383 -3.26 -10.87 -25.50
CA SER A 383 -2.40 -10.23 -24.50
C SER A 383 -0.93 -10.05 -24.97
N LEU A 384 -0.46 -10.88 -25.90
CA LEU A 384 0.88 -10.79 -26.47
C LEU A 384 1.03 -9.60 -27.43
N LEU A 385 -0.03 -9.20 -28.15
CA LEU A 385 0.03 -8.11 -29.13
C LEU A 385 0.33 -6.74 -28.49
N PRO A 386 -0.31 -6.30 -27.40
CA PRO A 386 0.03 -5.08 -26.68
C PRO A 386 1.27 -5.23 -25.78
N ARG A 387 1.94 -6.38 -25.87
CA ARG A 387 3.12 -6.74 -25.08
C ARG A 387 2.83 -6.62 -23.57
N PHE A 388 1.76 -7.25 -23.10
CA PHE A 388 1.54 -7.44 -21.65
C PHE A 388 2.41 -8.57 -21.12
N TYR A 389 2.80 -9.49 -22.01
CA TYR A 389 3.78 -10.55 -21.83
C TYR A 389 4.66 -10.63 -23.07
N ASP A 390 5.90 -11.08 -22.92
CA ASP A 390 6.78 -11.43 -24.04
C ASP A 390 6.62 -12.90 -24.40
N VAL A 391 6.75 -13.22 -25.67
CA VAL A 391 6.70 -14.60 -26.16
C VAL A 391 7.93 -15.38 -25.67
N THR A 392 7.77 -16.67 -25.36
CA THR A 392 8.88 -17.57 -24.99
C THR A 392 9.60 -18.15 -26.19
N GLY A 393 8.94 -18.17 -27.36
CA GLY A 393 9.52 -18.55 -28.66
C GLY A 393 8.84 -17.80 -29.78
N GLY A 394 9.53 -17.63 -30.91
CA GLY A 394 9.02 -16.89 -32.05
C GLY A 394 8.93 -15.40 -31.84
N ARG A 395 8.02 -14.74 -32.57
CA ARG A 395 7.80 -13.30 -32.48
C ARG A 395 6.40 -12.87 -32.91
N VAL A 396 5.95 -11.70 -32.37
CA VAL A 396 4.76 -10.99 -32.83
C VAL A 396 5.20 -9.71 -33.51
N THR A 397 4.65 -9.42 -34.70
CA THR A 397 5.04 -8.23 -35.48
C THR A 397 3.83 -7.37 -35.84
N ILE A 398 4.03 -6.05 -35.92
CA ILE A 398 3.10 -5.09 -36.52
C ILE A 398 3.80 -4.40 -37.67
N ASP A 399 3.22 -4.47 -38.87
CA ASP A 399 3.80 -3.98 -40.11
C ASP A 399 5.25 -4.48 -40.35
N GLY A 400 5.52 -5.74 -39.94
CA GLY A 400 6.83 -6.40 -40.08
C GLY A 400 7.85 -6.00 -38.99
N LYS A 401 7.47 -5.19 -37.99
CA LYS A 401 8.34 -4.81 -36.88
C LYS A 401 7.98 -5.64 -35.64
N ASP A 402 8.98 -6.27 -35.02
CA ASP A 402 8.79 -7.03 -33.80
C ASP A 402 8.35 -6.09 -32.66
N VAL A 403 7.28 -6.45 -31.94
CA VAL A 403 6.73 -5.63 -30.84
C VAL A 403 7.75 -5.37 -29.73
N ARG A 404 8.74 -6.24 -29.55
CA ARG A 404 9.83 -6.09 -28.57
C ARG A 404 10.81 -4.95 -28.90
N THR A 405 10.88 -4.54 -30.17
CA THR A 405 11.75 -3.45 -30.64
C THR A 405 11.05 -2.08 -30.66
N LEU A 406 9.80 -2.03 -30.21
CA LEU A 406 8.97 -0.84 -30.19
C LEU A 406 8.85 -0.28 -28.75
N THR A 407 8.71 1.05 -28.63
CA THR A 407 8.39 1.63 -27.32
C THR A 407 6.96 1.27 -26.93
N LEU A 408 6.77 0.80 -25.69
CA LEU A 408 5.47 0.35 -25.16
C LEU A 408 4.38 1.40 -25.31
N LYS A 409 4.71 2.66 -25.05
CA LYS A 409 3.77 3.79 -25.19
C LYS A 409 3.28 3.93 -26.64
N SER A 410 4.16 3.86 -27.61
CA SER A 410 3.78 3.97 -29.02
C SER A 410 3.00 2.75 -29.50
N LEU A 411 3.42 1.54 -29.11
CA LEU A 411 2.73 0.29 -29.41
C LEU A 411 1.30 0.30 -28.88
N ARG A 412 1.14 0.51 -27.58
CA ARG A 412 -0.17 0.49 -26.90
C ARG A 412 -1.09 1.63 -27.35
N SER A 413 -0.55 2.75 -27.83
CA SER A 413 -1.36 3.82 -28.40
C SER A 413 -2.07 3.42 -29.70
N GLN A 414 -1.52 2.49 -30.47
CA GLN A 414 -2.06 2.01 -31.76
C GLN A 414 -3.04 0.84 -31.61
N ILE A 415 -3.23 0.32 -30.39
CA ILE A 415 -4.10 -0.82 -30.12
C ILE A 415 -5.24 -0.38 -29.20
N GLY A 416 -6.48 -0.64 -29.61
CA GLY A 416 -7.68 -0.48 -28.78
C GLY A 416 -8.16 -1.82 -28.27
N MET A 417 -8.52 -1.89 -27.01
CA MET A 417 -9.08 -3.10 -26.39
C MET A 417 -10.45 -2.83 -25.84
N VAL A 418 -11.42 -3.67 -26.19
CA VAL A 418 -12.73 -3.76 -25.53
C VAL A 418 -12.73 -5.07 -24.75
N GLN A 419 -12.70 -4.98 -23.41
CA GLN A 419 -12.61 -6.14 -22.53
C GLN A 419 -14.00 -6.65 -22.14
N GLN A 420 -14.10 -7.93 -21.79
CA GLN A 420 -15.31 -8.55 -21.25
C GLN A 420 -15.74 -7.88 -19.93
N ASP A 421 -14.84 -7.79 -18.98
CA ASP A 421 -15.07 -7.11 -17.71
C ASP A 421 -14.66 -5.63 -17.81
N VAL A 422 -15.67 -4.77 -17.98
CA VAL A 422 -15.44 -3.33 -18.12
C VAL A 422 -15.12 -2.68 -16.78
N TYR A 423 -13.94 -2.06 -16.73
CA TYR A 423 -13.54 -1.24 -15.60
C TYR A 423 -13.84 0.25 -15.88
N LEU A 424 -14.68 0.87 -15.03
CA LEU A 424 -14.88 2.32 -15.01
C LEU A 424 -14.21 2.90 -13.76
N PHE A 425 -13.43 3.95 -13.97
CA PHE A 425 -12.84 4.71 -12.88
C PHE A 425 -13.90 5.52 -12.14
N SER A 426 -13.73 5.68 -10.84
CA SER A 426 -14.55 6.58 -10.04
C SER A 426 -14.39 8.00 -10.56
N GLY A 427 -15.49 8.59 -11.02
CA GLY A 427 -15.52 9.90 -11.70
C GLY A 427 -16.79 10.06 -12.51
N THR A 428 -16.82 11.04 -13.40
CA THR A 428 -17.94 11.32 -14.31
C THR A 428 -17.92 10.44 -15.56
N ILE A 429 -19.04 10.35 -16.26
CA ILE A 429 -19.11 9.68 -17.59
C ILE A 429 -18.14 10.35 -18.56
N ARG A 430 -18.10 11.68 -18.58
CA ARG A 430 -17.18 12.47 -19.40
C ARG A 430 -15.71 12.07 -19.16
N GLU A 431 -15.27 12.03 -17.90
CA GLU A 431 -13.90 11.64 -17.54
C GLU A 431 -13.59 10.21 -17.97
N ASN A 432 -14.56 9.31 -17.81
CA ASN A 432 -14.41 7.93 -18.24
C ASN A 432 -14.28 7.76 -19.74
N ILE A 433 -15.01 8.53 -20.57
CA ILE A 433 -14.85 8.51 -22.03
C ILE A 433 -13.54 9.20 -22.43
N ALA A 434 -13.23 10.37 -21.82
CA ALA A 434 -12.01 11.14 -22.09
C ALA A 434 -10.72 10.38 -21.77
N TYR A 435 -10.79 9.32 -20.95
CA TYR A 435 -9.65 8.43 -20.66
C TYR A 435 -9.06 7.82 -21.95
N GLY A 436 -9.86 7.62 -22.99
CA GLY A 436 -9.38 7.16 -24.31
C GLY A 436 -8.43 8.14 -25.01
N LYS A 437 -8.58 9.45 -24.78
CA LYS A 437 -7.73 10.53 -25.31
C LYS A 437 -7.77 11.72 -24.35
N PRO A 438 -6.82 11.79 -23.38
CA PRO A 438 -6.74 12.91 -22.45
C PRO A 438 -6.66 14.26 -23.20
N GLY A 439 -7.44 15.23 -22.72
CA GLY A 439 -7.51 16.56 -23.34
C GLY A 439 -8.43 16.66 -24.58
N ALA A 440 -9.24 15.63 -24.86
CA ALA A 440 -10.25 15.70 -25.92
C ALA A 440 -11.30 16.78 -25.63
N THR A 441 -11.81 17.44 -26.68
CA THR A 441 -12.90 18.42 -26.59
C THR A 441 -14.22 17.72 -26.24
N MET A 442 -15.16 18.46 -25.67
CA MET A 442 -16.50 17.92 -25.37
C MET A 442 -17.21 17.40 -26.63
N ASP A 443 -17.08 18.11 -27.76
CA ASP A 443 -17.66 17.69 -29.04
C ASP A 443 -17.11 16.32 -29.49
N ALA A 444 -15.83 16.06 -29.31
CA ALA A 444 -15.21 14.78 -29.65
C ALA A 444 -15.71 13.65 -28.71
N ILE A 445 -15.95 13.96 -27.43
CA ILE A 445 -16.50 13.03 -26.45
C ILE A 445 -17.96 12.68 -26.82
N VAL A 446 -18.76 13.68 -27.15
CA VAL A 446 -20.15 13.51 -27.59
C VAL A 446 -20.22 12.67 -28.85
N GLU A 447 -19.37 12.95 -29.84
CA GLU A 447 -19.32 12.18 -31.08
C GLU A 447 -18.94 10.70 -30.83
N ALA A 448 -17.96 10.46 -29.97
CA ALA A 448 -17.59 9.10 -29.56
C ALA A 448 -18.75 8.38 -28.84
N ALA A 449 -19.50 9.09 -27.99
CA ALA A 449 -20.67 8.56 -27.30
C ALA A 449 -21.83 8.24 -28.26
N LYS A 450 -22.09 9.08 -29.28
CA LYS A 450 -23.07 8.82 -30.35
C LYS A 450 -22.73 7.56 -31.11
N ARG A 451 -21.49 7.40 -31.53
CA ARG A 451 -21.01 6.21 -32.25
C ARG A 451 -21.09 4.95 -31.40
N ALA A 452 -20.98 5.08 -30.09
CA ALA A 452 -21.14 3.98 -29.14
C ALA A 452 -22.60 3.74 -28.72
N ASN A 453 -23.58 4.42 -29.32
CA ASN A 453 -25.00 4.33 -28.98
C ASN A 453 -25.32 4.55 -27.49
N ILE A 454 -24.57 5.46 -26.81
CA ILE A 454 -24.76 5.76 -25.38
C ILE A 454 -25.15 7.23 -25.12
N HIS A 455 -25.07 8.10 -26.13
CA HIS A 455 -25.35 9.54 -26.03
C HIS A 455 -26.74 9.83 -25.49
N ASP A 456 -27.78 9.25 -26.10
CA ASP A 456 -29.19 9.53 -25.75
C ASP A 456 -29.44 9.17 -24.29
N PHE A 457 -28.95 8.01 -23.84
CA PHE A 457 -29.01 7.63 -22.42
C PHE A 457 -28.31 8.65 -21.51
N ILE A 458 -27.15 9.18 -21.92
CA ILE A 458 -26.41 10.17 -21.12
C ILE A 458 -27.22 11.48 -21.01
N GLU A 459 -27.83 11.93 -22.09
CA GLU A 459 -28.66 13.15 -22.11
C GLU A 459 -29.95 13.05 -21.25
N GLU A 460 -30.47 11.84 -21.06
CA GLU A 460 -31.60 11.57 -20.15
C GLU A 460 -31.24 11.64 -18.67
N LEU A 461 -29.93 11.60 -18.32
CA LEU A 461 -29.48 11.69 -16.94
C LEU A 461 -29.55 13.15 -16.44
N PRO A 462 -29.87 13.37 -15.15
CA PRO A 462 -30.00 14.72 -14.60
C PRO A 462 -28.77 15.60 -14.79
N ASP A 463 -27.58 15.01 -14.67
CA ASP A 463 -26.28 15.68 -14.79
C ASP A 463 -25.59 15.39 -16.13
N GLY A 464 -26.27 14.71 -17.08
CA GLY A 464 -25.74 14.36 -18.40
C GLY A 464 -24.37 13.71 -18.32
N TYR A 465 -23.40 14.24 -19.06
CA TYR A 465 -22.01 13.77 -19.10
C TYR A 465 -21.24 13.95 -17.76
N ASP A 466 -21.69 14.84 -16.88
CA ASP A 466 -21.11 15.07 -15.57
C ASP A 466 -21.69 14.14 -14.48
N THR A 467 -22.56 13.21 -14.87
CA THR A 467 -23.11 12.18 -13.98
C THR A 467 -21.97 11.31 -13.43
N PHE A 468 -21.92 11.18 -12.09
CA PHE A 468 -20.92 10.39 -11.38
C PHE A 468 -21.28 8.90 -11.40
N VAL A 469 -20.37 8.06 -11.93
CA VAL A 469 -20.64 6.62 -12.17
C VAL A 469 -20.47 5.74 -10.92
N GLY A 470 -19.85 6.25 -9.86
CA GLY A 470 -19.53 5.48 -8.65
C GLY A 470 -18.33 4.56 -8.81
N GLU A 471 -18.02 3.82 -7.75
CA GLU A 471 -16.91 2.86 -7.76
C GLU A 471 -17.22 1.73 -8.77
N ARG A 472 -16.27 1.47 -9.69
CA ARG A 472 -16.42 0.49 -10.79
C ARG A 472 -17.71 0.63 -11.59
N GLY A 473 -18.28 1.84 -11.63
CA GLY A 473 -19.52 2.09 -12.33
C GLY A 473 -20.75 1.41 -11.71
N ALA A 474 -20.79 1.27 -10.37
CA ALA A 474 -21.87 0.54 -9.67
C ALA A 474 -23.28 1.06 -9.96
N ARG A 475 -23.41 2.29 -10.46
CA ARG A 475 -24.70 2.93 -10.79
C ARG A 475 -25.20 2.64 -12.22
N LEU A 476 -24.40 1.94 -13.03
CA LEU A 476 -24.68 1.66 -14.44
C LEU A 476 -24.94 0.17 -14.68
N SER A 477 -25.80 -0.14 -15.63
CA SER A 477 -26.00 -1.52 -16.11
C SER A 477 -24.74 -2.03 -16.85
N GLY A 478 -24.61 -3.35 -17.00
CA GLY A 478 -23.52 -3.96 -17.76
C GLY A 478 -23.41 -3.41 -19.19
N GLY A 479 -24.54 -3.28 -19.89
CA GLY A 479 -24.59 -2.73 -21.25
C GLY A 479 -24.20 -1.26 -21.34
N GLN A 480 -24.55 -0.44 -20.33
CA GLN A 480 -24.15 0.96 -20.28
C GLN A 480 -22.63 1.09 -20.05
N LYS A 481 -22.06 0.30 -19.13
CA LYS A 481 -20.60 0.24 -18.92
C LYS A 481 -19.86 -0.14 -20.20
N GLN A 482 -20.35 -1.17 -20.90
CA GLN A 482 -19.76 -1.66 -22.13
C GLN A 482 -19.75 -0.58 -23.21
N ARG A 483 -20.88 0.12 -23.41
CA ARG A 483 -20.98 1.21 -24.40
C ARG A 483 -20.06 2.40 -24.05
N ILE A 484 -19.87 2.73 -22.77
CA ILE A 484 -18.88 3.73 -22.33
C ILE A 484 -17.44 3.26 -22.65
N SER A 485 -17.14 1.97 -22.46
CA SER A 485 -15.84 1.40 -22.84
C SER A 485 -15.61 1.47 -24.36
N ILE A 486 -16.65 1.19 -25.15
CA ILE A 486 -16.58 1.32 -26.62
C ILE A 486 -16.38 2.78 -27.03
N ALA A 487 -17.04 3.75 -26.35
CA ALA A 487 -16.84 5.17 -26.59
C ALA A 487 -15.37 5.61 -26.32
N ARG A 488 -14.73 5.06 -25.28
CA ARG A 488 -13.27 5.27 -25.05
C ARG A 488 -12.44 4.87 -26.27
N VAL A 489 -12.74 3.72 -26.87
CA VAL A 489 -11.99 3.21 -28.00
C VAL A 489 -12.30 4.01 -29.28
N PHE A 490 -13.55 4.46 -29.49
CA PHE A 490 -13.87 5.40 -30.58
C PHE A 490 -13.08 6.69 -30.48
N LEU A 491 -13.00 7.27 -29.26
CA LEU A 491 -12.26 8.50 -29.02
C LEU A 491 -10.74 8.33 -29.22
N LYS A 492 -10.19 7.17 -28.83
CA LYS A 492 -8.77 6.80 -29.07
C LYS A 492 -8.47 6.62 -30.54
N ASN A 493 -9.39 6.08 -31.34
CA ASN A 493 -9.32 5.84 -32.76
C ASN A 493 -8.07 5.05 -33.24
N PRO A 494 -7.79 3.87 -32.70
CA PRO A 494 -6.62 3.08 -33.04
C PRO A 494 -6.80 2.30 -34.34
N PRO A 495 -5.72 1.99 -35.11
CA PRO A 495 -5.78 1.17 -36.32
C PRO A 495 -5.96 -0.34 -36.07
N ILE A 496 -5.66 -0.80 -34.84
CA ILE A 496 -5.76 -2.21 -34.46
C ILE A 496 -6.70 -2.34 -33.27
N LEU A 497 -7.61 -3.32 -33.32
CA LEU A 497 -8.61 -3.59 -32.29
C LEU A 497 -8.47 -5.03 -31.76
N ILE A 498 -8.68 -5.16 -30.47
CA ILE A 498 -8.88 -6.44 -29.77
C ILE A 498 -10.23 -6.37 -29.10
N LEU A 499 -11.13 -7.29 -29.45
CA LEU A 499 -12.48 -7.38 -28.90
C LEU A 499 -12.62 -8.69 -28.14
N ASP A 500 -12.71 -8.60 -26.82
CA ASP A 500 -12.84 -9.76 -25.94
C ASP A 500 -14.29 -9.82 -25.42
N GLU A 501 -15.05 -10.80 -25.91
CA GLU A 501 -16.43 -11.16 -25.56
C GLU A 501 -17.31 -10.06 -24.93
N ALA A 502 -17.60 -9.04 -25.70
CA ALA A 502 -18.27 -7.82 -25.20
C ALA A 502 -19.77 -7.97 -24.82
N THR A 503 -20.37 -9.15 -24.84
CA THR A 503 -21.86 -9.28 -24.83
C THR A 503 -22.44 -10.35 -23.91
N SER A 504 -21.67 -11.01 -23.04
CA SER A 504 -22.19 -12.01 -22.10
C SER A 504 -23.10 -11.37 -21.03
N ALA A 505 -24.28 -11.97 -20.79
CA ALA A 505 -25.26 -11.60 -19.76
C ALA A 505 -25.97 -10.23 -19.93
N LEU A 506 -26.21 -9.78 -21.17
CA LEU A 506 -26.95 -8.56 -21.47
C LEU A 506 -28.37 -8.87 -21.97
N ASP A 507 -29.27 -7.89 -21.81
CA ASP A 507 -30.59 -7.92 -22.46
C ASP A 507 -30.48 -7.76 -23.99
N ASN A 508 -31.43 -8.27 -24.73
CA ASN A 508 -31.41 -8.32 -26.19
C ASN A 508 -31.26 -6.93 -26.85
N GLU A 509 -31.80 -5.87 -26.23
CA GLU A 509 -31.74 -4.51 -26.78
C GLU A 509 -30.33 -3.92 -26.58
N SER A 510 -29.76 -4.00 -25.37
CA SER A 510 -28.37 -3.59 -25.07
C SER A 510 -27.38 -4.36 -25.94
N GLU A 511 -27.59 -5.64 -26.15
CA GLU A 511 -26.77 -6.47 -27.02
C GLU A 511 -26.75 -5.94 -28.45
N ARG A 512 -27.93 -5.63 -29.01
CA ARG A 512 -28.04 -5.09 -30.37
C ARG A 512 -27.30 -3.77 -30.54
N TRP A 513 -27.42 -2.85 -29.59
CA TRP A 513 -26.69 -1.57 -29.59
C TRP A 513 -25.17 -1.77 -29.53
N ILE A 514 -24.71 -2.69 -28.70
CA ILE A 514 -23.28 -3.00 -28.57
C ILE A 514 -22.76 -3.62 -29.87
N GLN A 515 -23.47 -4.61 -30.42
CA GLN A 515 -23.08 -5.27 -31.67
C GLN A 515 -22.95 -4.24 -32.81
N GLN A 516 -23.92 -3.36 -32.97
CA GLN A 516 -23.89 -2.30 -33.97
C GLN A 516 -22.69 -1.35 -33.77
N SER A 517 -22.40 -0.97 -32.53
CA SER A 517 -21.25 -0.12 -32.19
C SER A 517 -19.91 -0.82 -32.48
N LEU A 518 -19.80 -2.13 -32.19
CA LEU A 518 -18.60 -2.91 -32.47
C LEU A 518 -18.38 -3.10 -33.99
N GLU A 519 -19.44 -3.34 -34.76
CA GLU A 519 -19.38 -3.43 -36.22
C GLU A 519 -18.91 -2.10 -36.83
N GLU A 520 -19.43 -0.96 -36.34
CA GLU A 520 -18.97 0.35 -36.79
C GLU A 520 -17.51 0.61 -36.38
N LEU A 521 -17.15 0.23 -35.14
CA LEU A 521 -15.79 0.38 -34.63
C LEU A 521 -14.78 -0.41 -35.46
N SER A 522 -15.14 -1.60 -35.92
CA SER A 522 -14.27 -2.51 -36.67
C SER A 522 -14.02 -2.08 -38.13
N LYS A 523 -14.84 -1.18 -38.69
CA LYS A 523 -14.71 -0.73 -40.11
C LYS A 523 -13.34 -0.12 -40.37
N ASN A 524 -12.65 -0.63 -41.41
CA ASN A 524 -11.33 -0.18 -41.87
C ASN A 524 -10.22 -0.31 -40.80
N ARG A 525 -10.37 -1.24 -39.85
CA ARG A 525 -9.36 -1.53 -38.81
C ARG A 525 -9.03 -3.01 -38.79
N THR A 526 -7.79 -3.31 -38.42
CA THR A 526 -7.41 -4.71 -38.18
C THR A 526 -7.99 -5.14 -36.86
N THR A 527 -8.82 -6.18 -36.87
CA THR A 527 -9.60 -6.58 -35.70
C THR A 527 -9.34 -8.04 -35.33
N ILE A 528 -9.02 -8.28 -34.07
CA ILE A 528 -8.96 -9.61 -33.47
C ILE A 528 -10.14 -9.72 -32.50
N THR A 529 -11.02 -10.68 -32.72
CA THR A 529 -12.18 -10.91 -31.86
C THR A 529 -12.09 -12.27 -31.20
N ILE A 530 -12.15 -12.33 -29.87
CA ILE A 530 -12.42 -13.56 -29.15
C ILE A 530 -13.93 -13.75 -29.18
N ALA A 531 -14.37 -14.75 -29.90
CA ALA A 531 -15.78 -14.90 -30.20
C ALA A 531 -16.38 -16.09 -29.43
N HIS A 532 -17.42 -15.79 -28.65
CA HIS A 532 -18.29 -16.78 -27.99
C HIS A 532 -19.71 -16.76 -28.57
N ARG A 533 -19.99 -15.85 -29.54
CA ARG A 533 -21.31 -15.73 -30.19
C ARG A 533 -21.22 -15.89 -31.70
N LEU A 534 -22.18 -16.61 -32.23
CA LEU A 534 -22.29 -16.96 -33.64
C LEU A 534 -22.36 -15.75 -34.58
N SER A 535 -23.05 -14.66 -34.17
CA SER A 535 -23.15 -13.45 -34.97
C SER A 535 -21.83 -12.77 -35.23
N THR A 536 -20.95 -12.70 -34.22
CA THR A 536 -19.62 -12.09 -34.31
C THR A 536 -18.67 -12.94 -35.16
N ILE A 537 -18.75 -14.26 -35.04
CA ILE A 537 -17.95 -15.23 -35.79
C ILE A 537 -18.25 -15.17 -37.29
N ARG A 538 -19.53 -15.09 -37.65
CA ARG A 538 -20.01 -15.18 -39.03
C ARG A 538 -19.50 -14.02 -39.91
N ASN A 539 -19.34 -12.83 -39.34
CA ASN A 539 -18.98 -11.61 -40.06
C ASN A 539 -17.45 -11.41 -40.16
N ALA A 540 -16.63 -12.27 -39.57
CA ALA A 540 -15.17 -12.18 -39.68
C ALA A 540 -14.68 -12.58 -41.08
N ASP A 541 -13.66 -11.87 -41.58
CA ASP A 541 -12.99 -12.23 -42.85
C ASP A 541 -12.37 -13.63 -42.78
N GLU A 542 -11.88 -14.01 -41.61
CA GLU A 542 -11.29 -15.32 -41.36
C GLU A 542 -11.56 -15.78 -39.92
N ILE A 543 -11.75 -17.05 -39.74
CA ILE A 543 -11.95 -17.74 -38.45
C ILE A 543 -10.75 -18.65 -38.21
N ILE A 544 -10.18 -18.58 -37.02
CA ILE A 544 -9.07 -19.42 -36.56
C ILE A 544 -9.55 -20.23 -35.36
N VAL A 545 -9.57 -21.54 -35.50
CA VAL A 545 -9.91 -22.47 -34.41
C VAL A 545 -8.65 -22.87 -33.67
N ILE A 546 -8.60 -22.53 -32.38
CA ILE A 546 -7.43 -22.78 -31.51
C ILE A 546 -7.79 -23.89 -30.53
N THR A 547 -6.90 -24.88 -30.45
CA THR A 547 -6.93 -25.98 -29.50
C THR A 547 -5.65 -25.99 -28.66
N GLU A 548 -5.51 -26.95 -27.75
CA GLU A 548 -4.29 -27.13 -26.94
C GLU A 548 -3.06 -27.44 -27.82
N ASP A 549 -3.26 -28.04 -28.99
CA ASP A 549 -2.20 -28.37 -29.97
C ASP A 549 -1.86 -27.21 -30.93
N GLY A 550 -2.50 -26.05 -30.78
CA GLY A 550 -2.31 -24.89 -31.65
C GLY A 550 -3.49 -24.61 -32.58
N ILE A 551 -3.21 -24.15 -33.81
CA ILE A 551 -4.26 -23.86 -34.81
C ILE A 551 -4.74 -25.16 -35.45
N ALA A 552 -5.99 -25.53 -35.15
CA ALA A 552 -6.59 -26.76 -35.68
C ALA A 552 -7.27 -26.54 -37.05
N GLU A 553 -7.99 -25.42 -37.22
CA GLU A 553 -8.71 -25.11 -38.45
C GLU A 553 -8.60 -23.61 -38.75
N ARG A 554 -8.64 -23.28 -40.07
CA ARG A 554 -8.57 -21.89 -40.54
C ARG A 554 -9.40 -21.73 -41.81
N GLY A 555 -10.25 -20.70 -41.86
CA GLY A 555 -11.06 -20.44 -43.06
C GLY A 555 -12.19 -19.46 -42.82
N THR A 556 -13.07 -19.31 -43.81
CA THR A 556 -14.32 -18.53 -43.67
C THR A 556 -15.40 -19.38 -43.03
N HIS A 557 -16.45 -18.73 -42.50
CA HIS A 557 -17.62 -19.41 -41.93
C HIS A 557 -18.16 -20.53 -42.84
N GLU A 558 -18.38 -20.22 -44.12
CA GLU A 558 -18.91 -21.21 -45.06
C GLU A 558 -17.95 -22.35 -45.35
N SER A 559 -16.64 -22.08 -45.46
CA SER A 559 -15.64 -23.11 -45.75
C SER A 559 -15.49 -24.09 -44.59
N LEU A 560 -15.47 -23.59 -43.36
CA LEU A 560 -15.34 -24.39 -42.15
C LEU A 560 -16.59 -25.24 -41.87
N LEU A 561 -17.79 -24.71 -42.15
CA LEU A 561 -19.01 -25.51 -42.07
C LEU A 561 -19.02 -26.67 -43.05
N ARG A 562 -18.54 -26.47 -44.30
CA ARG A 562 -18.42 -27.55 -45.30
C ARG A 562 -17.40 -28.62 -44.93
N GLN A 563 -16.35 -28.26 -44.18
CA GLN A 563 -15.35 -29.21 -43.68
C GLN A 563 -15.90 -30.15 -42.62
N ASN A 564 -17.01 -29.76 -41.97
CA ASN A 564 -17.68 -30.52 -40.90
C ASN A 564 -16.72 -30.95 -39.77
N GLY A 565 -15.77 -30.08 -39.45
CA GLY A 565 -14.73 -30.30 -38.45
C GLY A 565 -15.10 -29.75 -37.07
N ILE A 566 -14.09 -29.34 -36.30
CA ILE A 566 -14.22 -28.81 -34.93
C ILE A 566 -15.10 -27.54 -34.92
N TYR A 567 -14.94 -26.63 -35.89
CA TYR A 567 -15.76 -25.44 -36.01
C TYR A 567 -17.24 -25.75 -36.21
N ALA A 568 -17.53 -26.69 -37.12
CA ALA A 568 -18.92 -27.08 -37.40
C ALA A 568 -19.58 -27.71 -36.17
N HIS A 569 -18.81 -28.44 -35.37
CA HIS A 569 -19.30 -29.00 -34.11
C HIS A 569 -19.63 -27.90 -33.10
N TYR A 570 -18.76 -26.90 -32.88
CA TYR A 570 -19.05 -25.76 -32.03
C TYR A 570 -20.22 -24.90 -32.51
N TYR A 571 -20.40 -24.78 -33.81
CA TYR A 571 -21.50 -24.03 -34.39
C TYR A 571 -22.87 -24.69 -34.19
N ASN A 572 -22.90 -26.03 -34.16
CA ASN A 572 -24.13 -26.83 -34.03
C ASN A 572 -24.49 -27.15 -32.56
N MET A 573 -23.64 -26.84 -31.59
CA MET A 573 -23.93 -26.87 -30.14
C MET A 573 -24.71 -25.65 -29.70
#